data_466d33b48282a79a5ae620342c895e91
#
_entry.id   466d33b48282a79a5ae620342c895e91
#
_cell.length_a   1.000
_cell.length_b   1.000
_cell.length_c   1.000
_cell.angle_alpha   90.00
_cell.angle_beta   90.00
_cell.angle_gamma   90.00
#
_symmetry.space_group_name_H-M   'P 1'
#
loop_
_entity.id
_entity.type
_entity.pdbx_description
1 polymer ?
#
loop_
_entity_poly.entity_id
_entity_poly.type
_entity_poly.pdbx_seq_one_letter_code
_entity_poly.pdbx_strand_id
1 'polypeptide(L)'
;MDFLEAQNYLEKVRSQKGIVLGLDTMRHLMAKLNNPQDKVKFIQVAGTNGKGSTAAYLTSILSEAGIKVGRYTSPAVFSSTEQYFACGSCISESEYAKGVTAVAEAAASLDGETPTAFEQETALAFWYFAQKGCELAILEAGLGGDMDATNIVTTTVCSIITSISMDHCRILGNKISEIAAHKAGIIKPGAPVICIEQKEDAMEPIRAAAKAADTPLYEVHRDEVRQIFSDKRESIVFFREFENLHLKMLGSCQPENAALAVQAASVLSRSYPIEKKHIYDGIEKTRWGGRFELHSGSPDIILDGAHNPDGIRRLRESVNQMFGAVPICYVCGVLADKDYEKEIEILFGRASNVFTVTPPSPRAMKSTDLKAAIKKRFSQLKVTSFDSEDGIEKAMEAAVSQNNPVVVCGTLTILARVKEWMKCNNRL
;
A
#
# COMPACT_ATOMS: atom_id res chain seq x y z
N MET A 1 -20.36 -12.26 -16.04
CA MET A 1 -19.80 -13.00 -14.89
C MET A 1 -20.50 -12.52 -13.62
N ASP A 2 -20.70 -13.40 -12.63
CA ASP A 2 -20.99 -12.98 -11.26
C ASP A 2 -19.67 -12.59 -10.54
N PHE A 3 -19.76 -12.23 -9.25
CA PHE A 3 -18.60 -11.74 -8.49
C PHE A 3 -17.52 -12.82 -8.32
N LEU A 4 -17.90 -14.04 -7.97
CA LEU A 4 -16.98 -15.15 -7.79
C LEU A 4 -16.31 -15.58 -9.10
N GLU A 5 -17.10 -15.63 -10.18
CA GLU A 5 -16.59 -15.90 -11.53
C GLU A 5 -15.57 -14.83 -11.97
N ALA A 6 -15.82 -13.56 -11.65
CA ALA A 6 -14.91 -12.45 -11.96
C ALA A 6 -13.60 -12.54 -11.19
N GLN A 7 -13.65 -12.88 -9.90
CA GLN A 7 -12.44 -13.13 -9.10
C GLN A 7 -11.64 -14.32 -9.65
N ASN A 8 -12.30 -15.43 -9.92
CA ASN A 8 -11.66 -16.63 -10.45
C ASN A 8 -11.03 -16.39 -11.84
N TYR A 9 -11.67 -15.56 -12.66
CA TYR A 9 -11.12 -15.16 -13.97
C TYR A 9 -9.77 -14.42 -13.78
N LEU A 10 -9.71 -13.39 -12.94
CA LEU A 10 -8.48 -12.64 -12.70
C LEU A 10 -7.39 -13.49 -12.05
N GLU A 11 -7.74 -14.39 -11.12
CA GLU A 11 -6.78 -15.32 -10.54
C GLU A 11 -6.22 -16.30 -11.59
N LYS A 12 -7.04 -16.79 -12.51
CA LYS A 12 -6.59 -17.62 -13.62
C LYS A 12 -5.61 -16.85 -14.53
N VAL A 13 -5.92 -15.60 -14.86
CA VAL A 13 -5.01 -14.74 -15.65
C VAL A 13 -3.69 -14.55 -14.90
N ARG A 14 -3.74 -14.27 -13.58
CA ARG A 14 -2.55 -14.08 -12.73
C ARG A 14 -1.67 -15.33 -12.67
N SER A 15 -2.26 -16.52 -12.65
CA SER A 15 -1.52 -17.79 -12.64
C SER A 15 -0.84 -18.10 -13.97
N GLN A 16 -1.37 -17.61 -15.08
CA GLN A 16 -0.86 -17.88 -16.42
C GLN A 16 0.24 -16.90 -16.87
N LYS A 17 0.17 -15.65 -16.41
CA LYS A 17 1.09 -14.60 -16.85
C LYS A 17 1.60 -13.80 -15.65
N GLY A 18 2.91 -13.81 -15.48
CA GLY A 18 3.60 -13.04 -14.42
C GLY A 18 3.69 -11.55 -14.75
N ILE A 19 4.65 -10.87 -14.10
CA ILE A 19 4.92 -9.45 -14.32
C ILE A 19 5.48 -9.26 -15.73
N VAL A 20 4.86 -8.38 -16.50
CA VAL A 20 5.34 -7.89 -17.80
C VAL A 20 5.41 -6.37 -17.70
N LEU A 21 6.56 -5.80 -18.01
CA LEU A 21 6.75 -4.36 -18.05
C LEU A 21 6.49 -3.85 -19.47
N GLY A 22 5.90 -2.67 -19.58
CA GLY A 22 5.57 -2.03 -20.85
C GLY A 22 4.17 -1.48 -20.82
N LEU A 23 3.88 -0.53 -21.70
CA LEU A 23 2.60 0.18 -21.72
C LEU A 23 1.73 -0.12 -22.95
N ASP A 24 2.26 -0.85 -23.93
CA ASP A 24 1.60 -1.01 -25.24
C ASP A 24 0.34 -1.89 -25.11
N THR A 25 0.46 -3.07 -24.47
CA THR A 25 -0.71 -3.93 -24.21
C THR A 25 -1.79 -3.18 -23.44
N MET A 26 -1.39 -2.39 -22.42
CA MET A 26 -2.33 -1.57 -21.65
C MET A 26 -3.00 -0.50 -22.53
N ARG A 27 -2.27 0.18 -23.41
CA ARG A 27 -2.83 1.16 -24.36
C ARG A 27 -3.83 0.51 -25.31
N HIS A 28 -3.51 -0.66 -25.86
CA HIS A 28 -4.40 -1.40 -26.73
C HIS A 28 -5.68 -1.84 -26.01
N LEU A 29 -5.56 -2.33 -24.77
CA LEU A 29 -6.69 -2.69 -23.94
C LEU A 29 -7.60 -1.47 -23.67
N MET A 30 -7.03 -0.32 -23.33
CA MET A 30 -7.80 0.88 -23.07
C MET A 30 -8.48 1.42 -24.32
N ALA A 31 -7.86 1.32 -25.49
CA ALA A 31 -8.47 1.68 -26.77
C ALA A 31 -9.73 0.83 -27.04
N LYS A 32 -9.71 -0.48 -26.73
CA LYS A 32 -10.90 -1.34 -26.82
C LYS A 32 -12.01 -0.95 -25.86
N LEU A 33 -11.67 -0.31 -24.74
CA LEU A 33 -12.62 0.23 -23.75
C LEU A 33 -13.04 1.69 -24.02
N ASN A 34 -12.67 2.27 -25.17
CA ASN A 34 -12.91 3.67 -25.55
C ASN A 34 -12.22 4.68 -24.62
N ASN A 35 -11.02 4.37 -24.16
CA ASN A 35 -10.12 5.21 -23.37
C ASN A 35 -10.81 5.92 -22.17
N PRO A 36 -11.44 5.19 -21.24
CA PRO A 36 -12.15 5.80 -20.13
C PRO A 36 -11.23 6.65 -19.23
N GLN A 37 -9.92 6.39 -19.19
CA GLN A 37 -8.93 7.17 -18.46
C GLN A 37 -8.83 8.63 -18.93
N ASP A 38 -9.18 8.94 -20.17
CA ASP A 38 -9.09 10.31 -20.69
C ASP A 38 -10.20 11.23 -20.14
N LYS A 39 -11.19 10.65 -19.46
CA LYS A 39 -12.32 11.38 -18.86
C LYS A 39 -12.07 11.82 -17.42
N VAL A 40 -10.97 11.42 -16.82
CA VAL A 40 -10.65 11.64 -15.40
C VAL A 40 -9.27 12.32 -15.28
N LYS A 41 -9.09 13.21 -14.31
CA LYS A 41 -7.78 13.74 -13.96
C LYS A 41 -7.15 12.88 -12.87
N PHE A 42 -5.82 12.72 -12.93
CA PHE A 42 -5.14 11.78 -12.04
C PHE A 42 -4.11 12.42 -11.13
N ILE A 43 -3.99 11.86 -9.93
CA ILE A 43 -2.88 12.03 -9.01
C ILE A 43 -2.16 10.69 -8.95
N GLN A 44 -0.90 10.64 -9.34
CA GLN A 44 -0.11 9.41 -9.34
C GLN A 44 0.74 9.33 -8.07
N VAL A 45 0.80 8.15 -7.46
CA VAL A 45 1.58 7.90 -6.24
C VAL A 45 2.54 6.74 -6.48
N ALA A 46 3.85 7.03 -6.48
CA ALA A 46 4.91 6.02 -6.52
C ALA A 46 5.76 6.06 -5.24
N GLY A 47 6.52 5.01 -5.02
CA GLY A 47 7.39 4.87 -3.84
C GLY A 47 7.60 3.39 -3.50
N THR A 48 8.40 3.09 -2.50
CA THR A 48 8.54 1.73 -1.99
C THR A 48 7.48 1.48 -0.92
N ASN A 49 7.49 2.27 0.15
CA ASN A 49 6.55 2.18 1.27
C ASN A 49 5.71 3.46 1.38
N GLY A 50 4.51 3.37 1.96
CA GLY A 50 3.66 4.53 2.25
C GLY A 50 2.67 4.93 1.15
N LYS A 51 2.74 4.38 -0.07
CA LYS A 51 1.88 4.73 -1.21
C LYS A 51 0.38 4.68 -0.86
N GLY A 52 -0.12 3.50 -0.47
CA GLY A 52 -1.54 3.31 -0.13
C GLY A 52 -1.99 4.17 1.05
N SER A 53 -1.14 4.37 2.07
CA SER A 53 -1.46 5.25 3.22
C SER A 53 -1.58 6.71 2.78
N THR A 54 -0.63 7.22 1.97
CA THR A 54 -0.68 8.58 1.43
C THR A 54 -1.90 8.76 0.51
N ALA A 55 -2.19 7.77 -0.34
CA ALA A 55 -3.40 7.77 -1.16
C ALA A 55 -4.68 7.80 -0.31
N ALA A 56 -4.73 7.05 0.79
CA ALA A 56 -5.89 7.04 1.69
C ALA A 56 -6.10 8.40 2.36
N TYR A 57 -5.05 9.03 2.91
CA TYR A 57 -5.12 10.38 3.48
C TYR A 57 -5.62 11.40 2.46
N LEU A 58 -5.02 11.42 1.27
CA LEU A 58 -5.41 12.37 0.24
C LEU A 58 -6.84 12.11 -0.28
N THR A 59 -7.26 10.85 -0.44
CA THR A 59 -8.64 10.50 -0.78
C THR A 59 -9.62 11.08 0.23
N SER A 60 -9.34 10.93 1.53
CA SER A 60 -10.19 11.45 2.60
C SER A 60 -10.29 12.98 2.56
N ILE A 61 -9.16 13.69 2.39
CA ILE A 61 -9.15 15.15 2.26
C ILE A 61 -9.99 15.63 1.06
N LEU A 62 -9.80 15.00 -0.10
CA LEU A 62 -10.53 15.36 -1.32
C LEU A 62 -12.03 15.06 -1.21
N SER A 63 -12.39 13.97 -0.51
CA SER A 63 -13.79 13.63 -0.23
C SER A 63 -14.45 14.66 0.69
N GLU A 64 -13.75 15.11 1.76
CA GLU A 64 -14.25 16.18 2.64
C GLU A 64 -14.44 17.51 1.89
N ALA A 65 -13.64 17.78 0.88
CA ALA A 65 -13.79 18.94 0.00
C ALA A 65 -14.95 18.82 -1.01
N GLY A 66 -15.70 17.72 -0.98
CA GLY A 66 -16.84 17.47 -1.86
C GLY A 66 -16.45 17.07 -3.28
N ILE A 67 -15.18 16.77 -3.55
CA ILE A 67 -14.69 16.35 -4.86
C ILE A 67 -15.11 14.88 -5.11
N LYS A 68 -15.63 14.59 -6.29
CA LYS A 68 -15.88 13.19 -6.72
C LYS A 68 -14.57 12.49 -6.99
N VAL A 69 -13.99 11.92 -5.94
CA VAL A 69 -12.66 11.30 -5.99
C VAL A 69 -12.76 9.79 -6.17
N GLY A 70 -11.88 9.24 -7.04
CA GLY A 70 -11.56 7.82 -7.15
C GLY A 70 -10.22 7.49 -6.47
N ARG A 71 -10.02 6.24 -6.08
CA ARG A 71 -8.73 5.70 -5.64
C ARG A 71 -8.56 4.27 -6.10
N TYR A 72 -7.42 3.99 -6.72
CA TYR A 72 -6.95 2.64 -7.02
C TYR A 72 -5.67 2.36 -6.23
N THR A 73 -5.67 1.27 -5.50
CA THR A 73 -4.53 0.82 -4.68
C THR A 73 -4.31 -0.68 -4.86
N SER A 74 -3.08 -1.13 -4.81
CA SER A 74 -2.73 -2.54 -4.95
C SER A 74 -1.51 -2.95 -4.12
N PRO A 75 -1.43 -4.22 -3.69
CA PRO A 75 -2.48 -5.25 -3.79
C PRO A 75 -3.61 -5.04 -2.77
N ALA A 76 -4.72 -5.76 -2.96
CA ALA A 76 -5.76 -5.90 -1.93
C ALA A 76 -5.18 -6.59 -0.67
N VAL A 77 -5.67 -6.18 0.49
CA VAL A 77 -5.30 -6.79 1.78
C VAL A 77 -6.41 -7.71 2.29
N PHE A 78 -7.65 -7.25 2.29
CA PHE A 78 -8.79 -7.98 2.86
C PHE A 78 -9.82 -8.41 1.81
N SER A 79 -10.06 -7.59 0.79
CA SER A 79 -11.03 -7.86 -0.28
C SER A 79 -10.58 -7.24 -1.59
N SER A 80 -10.80 -7.93 -2.71
CA SER A 80 -10.52 -7.37 -4.05
C SER A 80 -11.28 -6.07 -4.33
N THR A 81 -12.43 -5.85 -3.69
CA THR A 81 -13.22 -4.63 -3.85
C THR A 81 -12.59 -3.39 -3.20
N GLU A 82 -11.76 -3.54 -2.17
CA GLU A 82 -11.13 -2.40 -1.48
C GLU A 82 -10.12 -1.64 -2.33
N GLN A 83 -9.62 -2.28 -3.41
CA GLN A 83 -8.70 -1.65 -4.36
C GLN A 83 -9.34 -0.49 -5.10
N TYR A 84 -10.67 -0.51 -5.26
CA TYR A 84 -11.44 0.41 -6.10
C TYR A 84 -12.41 1.21 -5.25
N PHE A 85 -12.04 2.42 -4.93
CA PHE A 85 -12.90 3.37 -4.20
C PHE A 85 -13.35 4.48 -5.15
N ALA A 86 -14.61 4.87 -5.10
CA ALA A 86 -15.12 6.03 -5.83
C ALA A 86 -16.32 6.66 -5.10
N CYS A 87 -16.32 8.00 -5.01
CA CYS A 87 -17.47 8.77 -4.50
C CYS A 87 -18.01 8.28 -3.14
N GLY A 88 -17.11 7.98 -2.20
CA GLY A 88 -17.47 7.67 -0.81
C GLY A 88 -17.55 6.18 -0.46
N SER A 89 -17.43 5.26 -1.43
CA SER A 89 -17.49 3.81 -1.17
C SER A 89 -16.56 2.99 -2.06
N CYS A 90 -16.22 1.79 -1.59
CA CYS A 90 -15.58 0.80 -2.47
C CYS A 90 -16.60 0.28 -3.50
N ILE A 91 -16.08 -0.25 -4.61
CA ILE A 91 -16.87 -0.88 -5.67
C ILE A 91 -17.74 -2.00 -5.07
N SER A 92 -19.00 -2.07 -5.46
CA SER A 92 -19.87 -3.19 -5.09
C SER A 92 -19.50 -4.46 -5.86
N GLU A 93 -19.84 -5.63 -5.33
CA GLU A 93 -19.62 -6.91 -6.00
C GLU A 93 -20.25 -6.96 -7.40
N SER A 94 -21.44 -6.39 -7.56
CA SER A 94 -22.13 -6.30 -8.85
C SER A 94 -21.41 -5.40 -9.84
N GLU A 95 -20.90 -4.24 -9.40
CA GLU A 95 -20.13 -3.32 -10.27
C GLU A 95 -18.76 -3.93 -10.62
N TYR A 96 -18.11 -4.59 -9.67
CA TYR A 96 -16.86 -5.33 -9.90
C TYR A 96 -17.05 -6.39 -10.99
N ALA A 97 -18.07 -7.24 -10.85
CA ALA A 97 -18.39 -8.28 -11.83
C ALA A 97 -18.65 -7.71 -13.22
N LYS A 98 -19.45 -6.63 -13.33
CA LYS A 98 -19.71 -5.92 -14.59
C LYS A 98 -18.43 -5.37 -15.22
N GLY A 99 -17.60 -4.70 -14.41
CA GLY A 99 -16.36 -4.11 -14.90
C GLY A 99 -15.35 -5.16 -15.36
N VAL A 100 -15.16 -6.25 -14.57
CA VAL A 100 -14.28 -7.37 -14.97
C VAL A 100 -14.81 -8.03 -16.25
N THR A 101 -16.14 -8.19 -16.41
CA THR A 101 -16.72 -8.73 -17.66
C THR A 101 -16.36 -7.85 -18.85
N ALA A 102 -16.56 -6.52 -18.74
CA ALA A 102 -16.23 -5.58 -19.82
C ALA A 102 -14.73 -5.60 -20.19
N VAL A 103 -13.86 -5.65 -19.15
CA VAL A 103 -12.40 -5.74 -19.37
C VAL A 103 -12.02 -7.07 -20.01
N ALA A 104 -12.62 -8.19 -19.59
CA ALA A 104 -12.35 -9.51 -20.14
C ALA A 104 -12.77 -9.60 -21.63
N GLU A 105 -13.91 -9.04 -22.00
CA GLU A 105 -14.37 -8.97 -23.40
C GLU A 105 -13.43 -8.11 -24.26
N ALA A 106 -12.98 -6.97 -23.74
CA ALA A 106 -11.98 -6.13 -24.40
C ALA A 106 -10.65 -6.86 -24.57
N ALA A 107 -10.16 -7.54 -23.52
CA ALA A 107 -8.94 -8.33 -23.56
C ALA A 107 -9.00 -9.47 -24.58
N ALA A 108 -10.13 -10.17 -24.66
CA ALA A 108 -10.35 -11.24 -25.63
C ALA A 108 -10.38 -10.75 -27.09
N SER A 109 -10.63 -9.45 -27.32
CA SER A 109 -10.64 -8.83 -28.65
C SER A 109 -9.27 -8.31 -29.11
N LEU A 110 -8.21 -8.51 -28.32
CA LEU A 110 -6.84 -8.15 -28.69
C LEU A 110 -6.18 -9.29 -29.49
N ASP A 111 -5.74 -8.98 -30.70
CA ASP A 111 -5.12 -9.95 -31.60
C ASP A 111 -3.70 -10.31 -31.13
N GLY A 112 -3.52 -11.53 -30.61
CA GLY A 112 -2.20 -12.06 -30.20
C GLY A 112 -1.61 -11.49 -28.91
N GLU A 113 -2.29 -10.56 -28.25
CA GLU A 113 -1.88 -9.98 -26.98
C GLU A 113 -2.77 -10.49 -25.83
N THR A 114 -2.13 -10.79 -24.70
CA THR A 114 -2.86 -11.17 -23.50
C THR A 114 -2.48 -10.22 -22.37
N PRO A 115 -3.35 -9.29 -21.94
CA PRO A 115 -3.07 -8.41 -20.82
C PRO A 115 -2.84 -9.20 -19.51
N THR A 116 -1.89 -8.77 -18.70
CA THR A 116 -1.64 -9.32 -17.35
C THR A 116 -2.85 -9.06 -16.45
N ALA A 117 -2.93 -9.78 -15.32
CA ALA A 117 -3.97 -9.51 -14.32
C ALA A 117 -3.89 -8.06 -13.80
N PHE A 118 -2.69 -7.53 -13.58
CA PHE A 118 -2.51 -6.15 -13.13
C PHE A 118 -2.95 -5.11 -14.16
N GLU A 119 -2.70 -5.33 -15.46
CA GLU A 119 -3.23 -4.48 -16.52
C GLU A 119 -4.76 -4.52 -16.57
N GLN A 120 -5.37 -5.68 -16.40
CA GLN A 120 -6.83 -5.82 -16.36
C GLN A 120 -7.45 -5.19 -15.10
N GLU A 121 -6.82 -5.33 -13.94
CA GLU A 121 -7.22 -4.66 -12.70
C GLU A 121 -7.11 -3.13 -12.83
N THR A 122 -6.04 -2.63 -13.46
CA THR A 122 -5.86 -1.20 -13.74
C THR A 122 -6.92 -0.69 -14.72
N ALA A 123 -7.22 -1.46 -15.76
CA ALA A 123 -8.29 -1.13 -16.72
C ALA A 123 -9.67 -1.07 -16.05
N LEU A 124 -9.96 -2.00 -15.13
CA LEU A 124 -11.15 -1.96 -14.28
C LEU A 124 -11.23 -0.66 -13.47
N ALA A 125 -10.13 -0.20 -12.90
CA ALA A 125 -10.11 1.05 -12.15
C ALA A 125 -10.47 2.25 -13.03
N PHE A 126 -9.89 2.37 -14.22
CA PHE A 126 -10.19 3.43 -15.16
C PHE A 126 -11.65 3.38 -15.66
N TRP A 127 -12.14 2.18 -15.99
CA TRP A 127 -13.52 1.97 -16.34
C TRP A 127 -14.46 2.42 -15.22
N TYR A 128 -14.19 2.00 -13.99
CA TYR A 128 -15.02 2.31 -12.82
C TYR A 128 -15.06 3.80 -12.51
N PHE A 129 -13.93 4.49 -12.52
CA PHE A 129 -13.86 5.93 -12.26
C PHE A 129 -14.65 6.73 -13.31
N ALA A 130 -14.54 6.36 -14.57
CA ALA A 130 -15.32 7.00 -15.64
C ALA A 130 -16.82 6.75 -15.47
N GLN A 131 -17.25 5.53 -15.10
CA GLN A 131 -18.66 5.21 -14.84
C GLN A 131 -19.22 5.98 -13.65
N LYS A 132 -18.40 6.20 -12.59
CA LYS A 132 -18.80 6.99 -11.41
C LYS A 132 -18.73 8.51 -11.64
N GLY A 133 -18.21 8.96 -12.76
CA GLY A 133 -18.02 10.38 -13.04
C GLY A 133 -17.04 11.05 -12.06
N CYS A 134 -15.95 10.34 -11.72
CA CYS A 134 -14.90 10.90 -10.88
C CYS A 134 -14.26 12.12 -11.57
N GLU A 135 -14.05 13.20 -10.82
CA GLU A 135 -13.33 14.39 -11.27
C GLU A 135 -11.82 14.19 -11.15
N LEU A 136 -11.40 13.60 -10.03
CA LEU A 136 -10.04 13.22 -9.72
C LEU A 136 -9.98 11.73 -9.36
N ALA A 137 -8.87 11.07 -9.70
CA ALA A 137 -8.59 9.76 -9.14
C ALA A 137 -7.12 9.63 -8.73
N ILE A 138 -6.87 8.95 -7.62
CA ILE A 138 -5.54 8.68 -7.09
C ILE A 138 -5.14 7.28 -7.53
N LEU A 139 -3.98 7.16 -8.18
CA LEU A 139 -3.43 5.90 -8.68
C LEU A 139 -2.18 5.53 -7.91
N GLU A 140 -2.21 4.43 -7.19
CA GLU A 140 -1.02 3.80 -6.63
C GLU A 140 -0.32 2.99 -7.72
N ALA A 141 0.95 3.31 -8.04
CA ALA A 141 1.77 2.49 -8.92
C ALA A 141 2.07 1.13 -8.27
N GLY A 142 1.82 0.06 -9.00
CA GLY A 142 2.06 -1.30 -8.51
C GLY A 142 3.54 -1.62 -8.41
N LEU A 143 4.31 -1.29 -9.47
CA LEU A 143 5.74 -1.57 -9.55
C LEU A 143 6.50 -0.49 -10.34
N GLY A 144 7.53 0.09 -9.72
CA GLY A 144 8.32 1.15 -10.37
C GLY A 144 7.52 2.42 -10.52
N GLY A 145 7.21 2.81 -11.74
CA GLY A 145 6.46 3.99 -12.12
C GLY A 145 6.40 4.16 -13.63
N ASP A 146 7.55 4.31 -14.31
CA ASP A 146 7.66 4.58 -15.74
C ASP A 146 6.95 3.55 -16.63
N MET A 147 7.11 2.26 -16.33
CA MET A 147 6.56 1.13 -17.07
C MET A 147 5.35 0.47 -16.38
N ASP A 148 4.81 1.11 -15.35
CA ASP A 148 3.65 0.63 -14.62
C ASP A 148 2.36 0.87 -15.42
N ALA A 149 1.43 -0.08 -15.44
CA ALA A 149 0.19 0.03 -16.19
C ALA A 149 -0.63 1.29 -15.83
N THR A 150 -0.52 1.79 -14.60
CA THR A 150 -1.15 3.05 -14.18
C THR A 150 -0.59 4.28 -14.89
N ASN A 151 0.61 4.18 -15.48
CA ASN A 151 1.32 5.32 -16.07
C ASN A 151 0.94 5.65 -17.52
N ILE A 152 -0.07 5.00 -18.08
CA ILE A 152 -0.59 5.37 -19.41
C ILE A 152 -1.35 6.70 -19.41
N VAL A 153 -1.73 7.20 -18.25
CA VAL A 153 -2.53 8.43 -18.10
C VAL A 153 -1.76 9.68 -18.55
N THR A 154 -2.44 10.56 -19.26
CA THR A 154 -1.91 11.84 -19.76
C THR A 154 -2.49 13.06 -19.05
N THR A 155 -3.52 12.86 -18.23
CA THR A 155 -4.26 13.90 -17.49
C THR A 155 -3.80 14.03 -16.03
N THR A 156 -2.52 13.72 -15.76
CA THR A 156 -1.93 13.84 -14.42
C THR A 156 -1.88 15.30 -13.97
N VAL A 157 -2.42 15.60 -12.79
CA VAL A 157 -2.43 16.93 -12.17
C VAL A 157 -1.47 17.06 -10.99
N CYS A 158 -0.96 15.95 -10.48
CA CYS A 158 0.02 15.92 -9.40
C CYS A 158 0.71 14.54 -9.35
N SER A 159 1.99 14.50 -9.06
CA SER A 159 2.75 13.28 -8.80
C SER A 159 3.28 13.29 -7.37
N ILE A 160 3.15 12.17 -6.66
CA ILE A 160 3.61 12.04 -5.27
C ILE A 160 4.62 10.88 -5.21
N ILE A 161 5.80 11.16 -4.64
CA ILE A 161 6.84 10.16 -4.42
C ILE A 161 7.01 9.97 -2.91
N THR A 162 6.60 8.81 -2.42
CA THR A 162 6.75 8.41 -1.02
C THR A 162 8.16 7.88 -0.74
N SER A 163 8.41 7.25 0.40
CA SER A 163 9.75 6.76 0.74
C SER A 163 10.26 5.73 -0.28
N ILE A 164 11.55 5.84 -0.62
CA ILE A 164 12.26 4.93 -1.52
C ILE A 164 13.26 4.11 -0.72
N SER A 165 13.22 2.80 -0.92
CA SER A 165 14.16 1.84 -0.34
C SER A 165 14.39 0.67 -1.29
N MET A 166 15.36 -0.19 -0.98
CA MET A 166 15.63 -1.38 -1.77
C MET A 166 14.45 -2.35 -1.69
N ASP A 167 13.76 -2.54 -2.80
CA ASP A 167 12.73 -3.55 -3.03
C ASP A 167 12.64 -3.83 -4.53
N HIS A 168 12.14 -5.00 -4.90
CA HIS A 168 12.01 -5.44 -6.29
C HIS A 168 13.31 -5.32 -7.12
N CYS A 169 14.47 -5.56 -6.47
CA CYS A 169 15.79 -5.34 -7.06
C CYS A 169 16.03 -6.13 -8.36
N ARG A 170 15.38 -7.29 -8.53
CA ARG A 170 15.47 -8.10 -9.75
C ARG A 170 14.89 -7.40 -11.00
N ILE A 171 14.03 -6.40 -10.80
CA ILE A 171 13.30 -5.70 -11.87
C ILE A 171 13.73 -4.24 -11.96
N LEU A 172 13.84 -3.55 -10.81
CA LEU A 172 14.08 -2.12 -10.74
C LEU A 172 15.57 -1.75 -10.58
N GLY A 173 16.47 -2.74 -10.49
CA GLY A 173 17.89 -2.49 -10.32
C GLY A 173 18.37 -2.64 -8.87
N ASN A 174 19.71 -2.64 -8.71
CA ASN A 174 20.38 -2.92 -7.44
C ASN A 174 20.92 -1.65 -6.76
N LYS A 175 20.58 -0.47 -7.28
CA LYS A 175 20.95 0.84 -6.72
C LYS A 175 19.69 1.65 -6.41
N ILE A 176 19.75 2.41 -5.32
CA ILE A 176 18.65 3.32 -4.95
C ILE A 176 18.34 4.32 -6.07
N SER A 177 19.34 4.83 -6.75
CA SER A 177 19.19 5.76 -7.89
C SER A 177 18.42 5.14 -9.07
N GLU A 178 18.64 3.85 -9.37
CA GLU A 178 17.91 3.13 -10.42
C GLU A 178 16.42 2.99 -10.04
N ILE A 179 16.15 2.55 -8.81
CA ILE A 179 14.78 2.42 -8.28
C ILE A 179 14.08 3.78 -8.26
N ALA A 180 14.79 4.85 -7.88
CA ALA A 180 14.26 6.20 -7.86
C ALA A 180 13.95 6.74 -9.27
N ALA A 181 14.79 6.44 -10.25
CA ALA A 181 14.57 6.81 -11.65
C ALA A 181 13.30 6.17 -12.22
N HIS A 182 13.07 4.86 -11.98
CA HIS A 182 11.83 4.20 -12.35
C HIS A 182 10.60 4.85 -11.70
N LYS A 183 10.69 5.20 -10.40
CA LYS A 183 9.57 5.85 -9.69
C LYS A 183 9.32 7.28 -10.16
N ALA A 184 10.36 8.02 -10.47
CA ALA A 184 10.28 9.36 -11.05
C ALA A 184 9.62 9.39 -12.44
N GLY A 185 9.50 8.24 -13.13
CA GLY A 185 8.79 8.12 -14.40
C GLY A 185 7.29 8.45 -14.38
N ILE A 186 6.68 8.60 -13.20
CA ILE A 186 5.31 9.11 -13.06
C ILE A 186 5.22 10.63 -13.20
N ILE A 187 6.35 11.34 -13.18
CA ILE A 187 6.38 12.81 -13.28
C ILE A 187 5.96 13.22 -14.68
N LYS A 188 5.02 14.14 -14.79
CA LYS A 188 4.47 14.62 -16.06
C LYS A 188 4.68 16.12 -16.22
N PRO A 189 4.84 16.63 -17.45
CA PRO A 189 4.97 18.05 -17.72
C PRO A 189 3.80 18.85 -17.12
N GLY A 190 4.15 19.95 -16.41
CA GLY A 190 3.19 20.85 -15.81
C GLY A 190 2.44 20.33 -14.57
N ALA A 191 2.64 19.06 -14.17
CA ALA A 191 2.04 18.48 -12.98
C ALA A 191 3.02 18.56 -11.80
N PRO A 192 2.73 19.33 -10.73
CA PRO A 192 3.60 19.48 -9.58
C PRO A 192 3.96 18.13 -8.96
N VAL A 193 5.20 18.04 -8.46
CA VAL A 193 5.71 16.84 -7.78
C VAL A 193 5.82 17.12 -6.29
N ILE A 194 5.29 16.22 -5.47
CA ILE A 194 5.48 16.22 -4.02
C ILE A 194 6.35 14.99 -3.67
N CYS A 195 7.42 15.21 -2.93
CA CYS A 195 8.33 14.12 -2.53
C CYS A 195 8.72 14.25 -1.07
N ILE A 196 8.68 13.15 -0.31
CA ILE A 196 9.33 13.13 1.00
C ILE A 196 10.84 13.16 0.81
N GLU A 197 11.56 13.84 1.69
CA GLU A 197 13.01 13.86 1.72
C GLU A 197 13.61 12.46 1.63
N GLN A 198 14.53 12.25 0.71
CA GLN A 198 15.25 11.00 0.47
C GLN A 198 16.75 11.21 0.71
N LYS A 199 17.51 10.12 0.70
CA LYS A 199 18.96 10.22 0.53
C LYS A 199 19.28 10.79 -0.86
N GLU A 200 20.43 11.48 -0.98
CA GLU A 200 20.78 12.19 -2.21
C GLU A 200 20.77 11.29 -3.44
N ASP A 201 21.23 10.03 -3.32
CA ASP A 201 21.18 9.04 -4.39
C ASP A 201 19.78 8.80 -4.97
N ALA A 202 18.72 9.00 -4.17
CA ALA A 202 17.35 8.90 -4.62
C ALA A 202 16.77 10.26 -5.03
N MET A 203 17.20 11.36 -4.41
CA MET A 203 16.72 12.70 -4.75
C MET A 203 17.21 13.19 -6.11
N GLU A 204 18.46 12.86 -6.49
CA GLU A 204 19.04 13.29 -7.77
C GLU A 204 18.18 12.89 -8.99
N PRO A 205 17.77 11.62 -9.18
CA PRO A 205 16.89 11.22 -10.29
C PRO A 205 15.53 11.92 -10.27
N ILE A 206 14.98 12.17 -9.07
CA ILE A 206 13.67 12.84 -8.91
C ILE A 206 13.77 14.32 -9.32
N ARG A 207 14.80 15.03 -8.84
CA ARG A 207 15.07 16.43 -9.24
C ARG A 207 15.36 16.55 -10.74
N ALA A 208 16.13 15.62 -11.29
CA ALA A 208 16.40 15.56 -12.72
C ALA A 208 15.12 15.37 -13.55
N ALA A 209 14.24 14.45 -13.14
CA ALA A 209 12.97 14.21 -13.82
C ALA A 209 12.01 15.42 -13.71
N ALA A 210 11.91 16.06 -12.54
CA ALA A 210 11.09 17.26 -12.35
C ALA A 210 11.60 18.43 -13.22
N LYS A 211 12.92 18.62 -13.27
CA LYS A 211 13.57 19.61 -14.14
C LYS A 211 13.31 19.33 -15.63
N ALA A 212 13.44 18.07 -16.06
CA ALA A 212 13.18 17.68 -17.45
C ALA A 212 11.72 17.85 -17.86
N ALA A 213 10.78 17.68 -16.91
CA ALA A 213 9.35 17.91 -17.09
C ALA A 213 8.93 19.37 -16.93
N ASP A 214 9.86 20.27 -16.65
CA ASP A 214 9.60 21.71 -16.37
C ASP A 214 8.45 21.89 -15.35
N THR A 215 8.54 21.16 -14.22
CA THR A 215 7.49 21.18 -13.19
C THR A 215 8.06 21.43 -11.80
N PRO A 216 7.32 22.14 -10.91
CA PRO A 216 7.80 22.41 -9.56
C PRO A 216 7.86 21.14 -8.72
N LEU A 217 8.95 20.99 -7.97
CA LEU A 217 9.15 19.94 -6.96
C LEU A 217 9.00 20.55 -5.57
N TYR A 218 8.09 20.00 -4.77
CA TYR A 218 7.86 20.34 -3.38
C TYR A 218 8.44 19.24 -2.50
N GLU A 219 9.59 19.49 -1.92
CA GLU A 219 10.22 18.57 -0.97
C GLU A 219 9.59 18.73 0.41
N VAL A 220 9.19 17.64 1.03
CA VAL A 220 8.72 17.57 2.41
C VAL A 220 9.89 17.10 3.25
N HIS A 221 10.50 17.99 4.04
CA HIS A 221 11.62 17.63 4.90
C HIS A 221 11.14 16.96 6.19
N ARG A 222 11.88 15.97 6.67
CA ARG A 222 11.49 15.16 7.83
C ARG A 222 11.46 15.95 9.13
N ASP A 223 12.31 16.97 9.28
CA ASP A 223 12.35 17.87 10.41
C ASP A 223 11.14 18.84 10.49
N GLU A 224 10.45 19.06 9.36
CA GLU A 224 9.18 19.79 9.32
C GLU A 224 8.00 18.97 9.87
N VAL A 225 8.16 17.63 10.00
CA VAL A 225 7.11 16.71 10.45
C VAL A 225 7.37 16.31 11.89
N ARG A 226 6.67 16.93 12.84
CA ARG A 226 6.89 16.70 14.27
C ARG A 226 5.70 16.01 14.91
N GLN A 227 5.90 14.77 15.35
CA GLN A 227 4.94 14.08 16.20
C GLN A 227 5.10 14.56 17.65
N ILE A 228 4.07 15.22 18.18
CA ILE A 228 4.07 15.81 19.52
C ILE A 228 3.42 14.93 20.57
N PHE A 229 2.56 14.01 20.12
CA PHE A 229 1.86 13.06 20.97
C PHE A 229 1.57 11.77 20.19
N SER A 230 1.58 10.63 20.87
CA SER A 230 1.09 9.36 20.34
C SER A 230 0.67 8.42 21.47
N ASP A 231 -0.50 7.82 21.31
CA ASP A 231 -0.99 6.74 22.15
C ASP A 231 -1.62 5.63 21.32
N LYS A 232 -2.41 4.73 21.93
CA LYS A 232 -3.11 3.65 21.23
C LYS A 232 -4.31 4.11 20.41
N ARG A 233 -4.69 5.37 20.44
CA ARG A 233 -5.89 5.92 19.78
C ARG A 233 -5.54 6.82 18.63
N GLU A 234 -4.48 7.62 18.78
CA GLU A 234 -4.10 8.62 17.80
C GLU A 234 -2.66 9.08 17.95
N SER A 235 -2.18 9.74 16.91
CA SER A 235 -0.98 10.57 16.97
C SER A 235 -1.35 12.01 16.63
N ILE A 236 -0.74 12.99 17.32
CA ILE A 236 -0.89 14.41 17.00
C ILE A 236 0.40 14.88 16.36
N VAL A 237 0.27 15.53 15.20
CA VAL A 237 1.40 15.90 14.34
C VAL A 237 1.33 17.39 13.97
N PHE A 238 2.48 18.03 13.91
CA PHE A 238 2.68 19.35 13.29
C PHE A 238 3.38 19.18 11.95
N PHE A 239 2.88 19.87 10.97
CA PHE A 239 3.52 20.01 9.66
C PHE A 239 3.33 21.42 9.12
N ARG A 240 4.40 22.20 9.06
CA ARG A 240 4.37 23.61 8.61
C ARG A 240 3.31 24.42 9.34
N GLU A 241 2.37 25.06 8.61
CA GLU A 241 1.24 25.85 9.17
C GLU A 241 0.07 24.99 9.69
N PHE A 242 0.17 23.67 9.61
CA PHE A 242 -0.86 22.75 10.12
C PHE A 242 -0.45 22.22 11.50
N GLU A 243 -1.07 22.81 12.51
CA GLU A 243 -0.86 22.41 13.90
C GLU A 243 -1.95 21.42 14.36
N ASN A 244 -1.59 20.47 15.22
CA ASN A 244 -2.54 19.53 15.80
C ASN A 244 -3.33 18.70 14.77
N LEU A 245 -2.66 18.14 13.78
CA LEU A 245 -3.25 17.13 12.90
C LEU A 245 -3.45 15.83 13.68
N HIS A 246 -4.68 15.39 13.84
CA HIS A 246 -5.08 14.17 14.55
C HIS A 246 -5.09 12.97 13.62
N LEU A 247 -4.07 12.12 13.71
CA LEU A 247 -3.94 10.92 12.90
C LEU A 247 -4.51 9.71 13.65
N LYS A 248 -5.53 9.07 13.12
CA LYS A 248 -6.07 7.82 13.67
C LYS A 248 -5.39 6.57 13.11
N MET A 249 -4.61 6.72 12.04
CA MET A 249 -3.68 5.68 11.58
C MET A 249 -2.41 5.77 12.41
N LEU A 250 -2.10 4.70 13.10
CA LEU A 250 -0.94 4.60 13.99
C LEU A 250 0.32 4.12 13.24
N GLY A 251 1.48 4.29 13.87
CA GLY A 251 2.76 3.84 13.33
C GLY A 251 3.71 4.98 12.95
N SER A 252 5.01 4.72 13.08
CA SER A 252 6.10 5.72 12.96
C SER A 252 6.20 6.40 11.59
N CYS A 253 5.67 5.77 10.53
CA CYS A 253 5.69 6.34 9.17
C CYS A 253 4.45 7.17 8.83
N GLN A 254 3.39 7.13 9.64
CA GLN A 254 2.14 7.80 9.29
C GLN A 254 2.23 9.33 9.34
N PRO A 255 3.02 9.95 10.22
CA PRO A 255 3.26 11.39 10.15
C PRO A 255 3.80 11.85 8.79
N GLU A 256 4.79 11.13 8.23
CA GLU A 256 5.37 11.44 6.93
C GLU A 256 4.36 11.24 5.78
N ASN A 257 3.57 10.14 5.82
CA ASN A 257 2.53 9.87 4.82
C ASN A 257 1.41 10.93 4.85
N ALA A 258 1.00 11.37 6.05
CA ALA A 258 0.03 12.43 6.22
C ALA A 258 0.57 13.78 5.70
N ALA A 259 1.82 14.12 6.01
CA ALA A 259 2.46 15.35 5.53
C ALA A 259 2.52 15.43 4.00
N LEU A 260 2.82 14.31 3.32
CA LEU A 260 2.76 14.23 1.86
C LEU A 260 1.35 14.53 1.32
N ALA A 261 0.32 13.95 1.95
CA ALA A 261 -1.07 14.19 1.55
C ALA A 261 -1.50 15.63 1.80
N VAL A 262 -1.11 16.23 2.95
CA VAL A 262 -1.36 17.64 3.28
C VAL A 262 -0.66 18.55 2.29
N GLN A 263 0.61 18.31 1.95
CA GLN A 263 1.34 19.09 0.95
C GLN A 263 0.68 18.99 -0.42
N ALA A 264 0.26 17.78 -0.84
CA ALA A 264 -0.44 17.59 -2.11
C ALA A 264 -1.78 18.35 -2.12
N ALA A 265 -2.58 18.26 -1.06
CA ALA A 265 -3.84 18.98 -0.91
C ALA A 265 -3.61 20.51 -0.94
N SER A 266 -2.57 21.02 -0.28
CA SER A 266 -2.21 22.45 -0.28
C SER A 266 -1.81 22.95 -1.67
N VAL A 267 -1.12 22.13 -2.47
CA VAL A 267 -0.79 22.47 -3.86
C VAL A 267 -2.04 22.45 -4.73
N LEU A 268 -2.89 21.43 -4.58
CA LEU A 268 -4.12 21.25 -5.35
C LEU A 268 -5.19 22.29 -5.01
N SER A 269 -5.17 22.91 -3.81
CA SER A 269 -6.13 23.95 -3.40
C SER A 269 -6.11 25.20 -4.31
N ARG A 270 -5.04 25.38 -5.09
CA ARG A 270 -4.96 26.44 -6.12
C ARG A 270 -5.94 26.24 -7.29
N SER A 271 -6.39 25.01 -7.50
CA SER A 271 -7.25 24.63 -8.64
C SER A 271 -8.53 23.91 -8.23
N TYR A 272 -8.64 23.49 -6.97
CA TYR A 272 -9.76 22.75 -6.42
C TYR A 272 -10.24 23.37 -5.11
N PRO A 273 -11.52 23.24 -4.73
CA PRO A 273 -12.12 23.89 -3.56
C PRO A 273 -11.69 23.24 -2.24
N ILE A 274 -10.39 23.08 -2.02
CA ILE A 274 -9.83 22.47 -0.82
C ILE A 274 -9.52 23.58 0.19
N GLU A 275 -10.26 23.61 1.30
CA GLU A 275 -10.04 24.52 2.40
C GLU A 275 -9.24 23.82 3.52
N LYS A 276 -8.64 24.64 4.41
CA LYS A 276 -7.85 24.13 5.54
C LYS A 276 -8.64 23.14 6.41
N LYS A 277 -9.93 23.39 6.65
CA LYS A 277 -10.81 22.49 7.41
C LYS A 277 -10.92 21.11 6.78
N HIS A 278 -10.99 21.02 5.44
CA HIS A 278 -11.09 19.73 4.73
C HIS A 278 -9.83 18.88 4.93
N ILE A 279 -8.67 19.54 5.08
CA ILE A 279 -7.41 18.88 5.38
C ILE A 279 -7.46 18.26 6.79
N TYR A 280 -7.88 19.03 7.81
CA TYR A 280 -8.01 18.53 9.18
C TYR A 280 -9.01 17.38 9.28
N ASP A 281 -10.21 17.59 8.75
CA ASP A 281 -11.30 16.59 8.79
C ASP A 281 -10.89 15.32 8.05
N GLY A 282 -10.28 15.45 6.87
CA GLY A 282 -9.82 14.34 6.07
C GLY A 282 -8.72 13.53 6.74
N ILE A 283 -7.73 14.19 7.36
CA ILE A 283 -6.66 13.52 8.10
C ILE A 283 -7.25 12.73 9.29
N GLU A 284 -8.12 13.34 10.08
CA GLU A 284 -8.70 12.69 11.27
C GLU A 284 -9.61 11.50 10.91
N LYS A 285 -10.38 11.62 9.83
CA LYS A 285 -11.29 10.55 9.37
C LYS A 285 -10.59 9.39 8.67
N THR A 286 -9.34 9.56 8.25
CA THR A 286 -8.64 8.53 7.48
C THR A 286 -8.47 7.23 8.27
N ARG A 287 -8.83 6.11 7.64
CA ARG A 287 -8.59 4.75 8.10
C ARG A 287 -8.03 3.92 6.96
N TRP A 288 -7.05 3.07 7.27
CA TRP A 288 -6.43 2.18 6.27
C TRP A 288 -5.98 0.88 6.93
N GLY A 289 -6.62 -0.21 6.60
CA GLY A 289 -6.37 -1.49 7.23
C GLY A 289 -5.02 -2.11 6.87
N GLY A 290 -4.49 -2.94 7.76
CA GLY A 290 -3.24 -3.68 7.57
C GLY A 290 -1.98 -2.81 7.57
N ARG A 291 -2.05 -1.59 8.14
CA ARG A 291 -0.93 -0.67 8.33
C ARG A 291 -0.86 -0.22 9.78
N PHE A 292 -0.16 -0.99 10.60
CA PHE A 292 -0.10 -0.86 12.04
C PHE A 292 -1.51 -0.73 12.65
N GLU A 293 -2.44 -1.57 12.14
CA GLU A 293 -3.84 -1.60 12.55
C GLU A 293 -3.95 -2.24 13.93
N LEU A 294 -4.19 -1.42 14.95
CA LEU A 294 -4.31 -1.88 16.34
C LEU A 294 -5.76 -2.27 16.66
N HIS A 295 -5.93 -3.47 17.12
CA HIS A 295 -7.15 -3.96 17.77
C HIS A 295 -6.87 -4.10 19.27
N SER A 296 -7.41 -3.16 20.06
CA SER A 296 -7.22 -3.12 21.50
C SER A 296 -7.98 -4.25 22.18
N GLY A 297 -7.33 -4.96 23.09
CA GLY A 297 -7.94 -6.08 23.80
C GLY A 297 -7.00 -6.70 24.83
N SER A 298 -7.29 -7.91 25.25
CA SER A 298 -6.43 -8.70 26.12
C SER A 298 -6.13 -10.05 25.45
N PRO A 299 -4.95 -10.17 24.81
CA PRO A 299 -3.97 -9.12 24.51
C PRO A 299 -4.38 -8.20 23.34
N ASP A 300 -3.64 -7.07 23.16
CA ASP A 300 -3.70 -6.24 21.96
C ASP A 300 -3.19 -7.03 20.75
N ILE A 301 -3.80 -6.79 19.56
CA ILE A 301 -3.40 -7.39 18.30
C ILE A 301 -3.10 -6.28 17.29
N ILE A 302 -1.93 -6.33 16.64
CA ILE A 302 -1.53 -5.43 15.56
C ILE A 302 -1.46 -6.21 14.26
N LEU A 303 -2.09 -5.68 13.22
CA LEU A 303 -1.99 -6.18 11.85
C LEU A 303 -1.13 -5.21 11.02
N ASP A 304 -0.02 -5.69 10.46
CA ASP A 304 0.87 -4.88 9.63
C ASP A 304 1.43 -5.67 8.44
N GLY A 305 1.34 -5.07 7.26
CA GLY A 305 1.79 -5.66 6.00
C GLY A 305 3.27 -5.45 5.67
N ALA A 306 4.12 -5.05 6.61
CA ALA A 306 5.55 -4.89 6.39
C ALA A 306 6.19 -6.20 5.91
N HIS A 307 6.95 -6.12 4.79
CA HIS A 307 7.49 -7.26 4.08
C HIS A 307 8.78 -6.94 3.31
N ASN A 308 9.46 -5.88 3.68
CA ASN A 308 10.80 -5.53 3.24
C ASN A 308 11.58 -4.90 4.41
N PRO A 309 12.92 -4.86 4.36
CA PRO A 309 13.74 -4.43 5.51
C PRO A 309 13.41 -3.04 6.04
N ASP A 310 13.02 -2.08 5.17
CA ASP A 310 12.64 -0.73 5.60
C ASP A 310 11.27 -0.73 6.30
N GLY A 311 10.27 -1.39 5.72
CA GLY A 311 8.95 -1.57 6.35
C GLY A 311 9.05 -2.25 7.71
N ILE A 312 9.84 -3.31 7.81
CA ILE A 312 10.09 -4.04 9.07
C ILE A 312 10.79 -3.15 10.11
N ARG A 313 11.71 -2.26 9.69
CA ARG A 313 12.34 -1.29 10.60
C ARG A 313 11.29 -0.32 11.17
N ARG A 314 10.42 0.23 10.31
CA ARG A 314 9.32 1.11 10.71
C ARG A 314 8.30 0.41 11.62
N LEU A 315 7.99 -0.87 11.33
CA LEU A 315 7.16 -1.68 12.22
C LEU A 315 7.80 -1.83 13.60
N ARG A 316 9.09 -2.18 13.67
CA ARG A 316 9.81 -2.29 14.95
C ARG A 316 9.82 -0.98 15.72
N GLU A 317 10.06 0.15 15.06
CA GLU A 317 10.00 1.49 15.65
C GLU A 317 8.63 1.75 16.26
N SER A 318 7.56 1.48 15.51
CA SER A 318 6.17 1.64 15.96
C SER A 318 5.83 0.77 17.16
N VAL A 319 6.23 -0.50 17.14
CA VAL A 319 6.05 -1.44 18.26
C VAL A 319 6.82 -0.94 19.51
N ASN A 320 8.06 -0.46 19.34
CA ASN A 320 8.85 0.07 20.45
C ASN A 320 8.25 1.35 21.04
N GLN A 321 7.72 2.25 20.21
CA GLN A 321 7.04 3.46 20.67
C GLN A 321 5.77 3.13 21.47
N MET A 322 4.99 2.15 21.00
CA MET A 322 3.69 1.83 21.61
C MET A 322 3.80 0.98 22.86
N PHE A 323 4.68 -0.01 22.88
CA PHE A 323 4.76 -1.01 23.97
C PHE A 323 6.01 -0.89 24.84
N GLY A 324 6.94 0.00 24.50
CA GLY A 324 8.17 0.19 25.27
C GLY A 324 8.93 -1.12 25.45
N ALA A 325 9.13 -1.55 26.72
CA ALA A 325 9.88 -2.75 27.06
C ALA A 325 9.04 -4.04 27.16
N VAL A 326 7.73 -3.98 26.89
CA VAL A 326 6.84 -5.16 26.96
C VAL A 326 7.28 -6.21 25.95
N PRO A 327 7.36 -7.50 26.33
CA PRO A 327 7.66 -8.58 25.40
C PRO A 327 6.53 -8.76 24.36
N ILE A 328 6.89 -9.05 23.11
CA ILE A 328 5.95 -9.14 21.98
C ILE A 328 5.90 -10.58 21.46
N CYS A 329 4.70 -11.07 21.19
CA CYS A 329 4.47 -12.28 20.40
C CYS A 329 4.33 -11.91 18.92
N TYR A 330 5.03 -12.62 18.04
CA TYR A 330 4.90 -12.42 16.60
C TYR A 330 4.23 -13.61 15.93
N VAL A 331 3.27 -13.35 15.03
CA VAL A 331 2.78 -14.31 14.04
C VAL A 331 3.31 -13.83 12.69
N CYS A 332 4.18 -14.63 12.07
CA CYS A 332 4.96 -14.18 10.92
C CYS A 332 4.94 -15.21 9.80
N GLY A 333 4.65 -14.73 8.58
CA GLY A 333 4.80 -15.47 7.34
C GLY A 333 5.49 -14.60 6.30
N VAL A 334 6.40 -15.15 5.52
CA VAL A 334 7.18 -14.40 4.52
C VAL A 334 7.10 -15.05 3.15
N LEU A 335 7.38 -14.28 2.10
CA LEU A 335 7.52 -14.78 0.74
C LEU A 335 9.00 -15.11 0.48
N ALA A 336 9.28 -16.21 -0.21
CA ALA A 336 10.64 -16.72 -0.42
C ALA A 336 11.53 -15.81 -1.28
N ASP A 337 10.93 -14.91 -2.07
CA ASP A 337 11.63 -13.96 -2.93
C ASP A 337 12.00 -12.63 -2.22
N LYS A 338 11.67 -12.47 -0.94
CA LYS A 338 11.98 -11.28 -0.13
C LYS A 338 13.31 -11.46 0.64
N ASP A 339 13.85 -10.35 1.14
CA ASP A 339 15.10 -10.32 1.94
C ASP A 339 14.80 -10.68 3.42
N TYR A 340 14.25 -11.89 3.61
CA TYR A 340 13.79 -12.35 4.91
C TYR A 340 14.91 -12.46 5.96
N GLU A 341 16.16 -12.66 5.55
CA GLU A 341 17.29 -12.72 6.51
C GLU A 341 17.50 -11.38 7.22
N LYS A 342 17.46 -10.26 6.47
CA LYS A 342 17.51 -8.92 7.07
C LYS A 342 16.24 -8.59 7.88
N GLU A 343 15.08 -9.03 7.41
CA GLU A 343 13.81 -8.83 8.14
C GLU A 343 13.87 -9.53 9.51
N ILE A 344 14.34 -10.78 9.57
CA ILE A 344 14.55 -11.53 10.81
C ILE A 344 15.49 -10.79 11.75
N GLU A 345 16.64 -10.32 11.26
CA GLU A 345 17.63 -9.62 12.06
C GLU A 345 17.06 -8.34 12.70
N ILE A 346 16.23 -7.61 11.96
CA ILE A 346 15.64 -6.36 12.42
C ILE A 346 14.55 -6.62 13.48
N LEU A 347 13.64 -7.60 13.24
CA LEU A 347 12.36 -7.67 13.93
C LEU A 347 12.45 -8.36 15.31
N PHE A 348 13.15 -9.49 15.40
CA PHE A 348 12.95 -10.40 16.54
C PHE A 348 13.85 -10.17 17.76
N GLY A 349 14.62 -9.09 17.79
CA GLY A 349 15.54 -8.81 18.94
C GLY A 349 14.84 -8.68 20.30
N ARG A 350 13.51 -8.48 20.34
CA ARG A 350 12.69 -8.34 21.56
C ARG A 350 11.48 -9.27 21.59
N ALA A 351 11.46 -10.27 20.73
CA ALA A 351 10.38 -11.24 20.69
C ALA A 351 10.40 -12.14 21.93
N SER A 352 9.23 -12.36 22.55
CA SER A 352 9.05 -13.40 23.57
C SER A 352 8.82 -14.76 22.90
N ASN A 353 7.96 -14.80 21.90
CA ASN A 353 7.63 -15.97 21.12
C ASN A 353 7.43 -15.58 19.65
N VAL A 354 7.80 -16.47 18.74
CA VAL A 354 7.48 -16.33 17.31
C VAL A 354 6.73 -17.56 16.83
N PHE A 355 5.61 -17.33 16.18
CA PHE A 355 4.77 -18.32 15.54
C PHE A 355 4.88 -18.14 14.03
N THR A 356 5.54 -19.10 13.35
CA THR A 356 5.73 -19.03 11.91
C THR A 356 4.62 -19.76 11.19
N VAL A 357 4.10 -19.15 10.11
CA VAL A 357 3.02 -19.68 9.28
C VAL A 357 3.43 -19.72 7.81
N THR A 358 2.85 -20.62 7.04
CA THR A 358 3.01 -20.64 5.58
C THR A 358 1.93 -19.76 4.96
N PRO A 359 2.28 -18.63 4.29
CA PRO A 359 1.30 -17.76 3.65
C PRO A 359 0.52 -18.47 2.53
N PRO A 360 -0.75 -18.12 2.28
CA PRO A 360 -1.51 -18.64 1.15
C PRO A 360 -1.06 -18.00 -0.18
N SER A 361 0.11 -18.39 -0.65
CA SER A 361 0.73 -17.84 -1.87
C SER A 361 1.65 -18.88 -2.52
N PRO A 362 1.70 -18.97 -3.85
CA PRO A 362 2.65 -19.84 -4.54
C PRO A 362 4.12 -19.43 -4.31
N ARG A 363 4.37 -18.21 -3.84
CA ARG A 363 5.70 -17.70 -3.47
C ARG A 363 6.02 -17.84 -1.98
N ALA A 364 5.18 -18.55 -1.22
CA ALA A 364 5.34 -18.67 0.22
C ALA A 364 6.63 -19.40 0.61
N MET A 365 7.32 -18.90 1.63
CA MET A 365 8.29 -19.69 2.38
C MET A 365 7.55 -20.60 3.34
N LYS A 366 7.96 -21.88 3.45
CA LYS A 366 7.38 -22.79 4.43
C LYS A 366 7.65 -22.31 5.86
N SER A 367 6.69 -22.50 6.75
CA SER A 367 6.81 -22.07 8.14
C SER A 367 8.01 -22.75 8.86
N THR A 368 8.29 -24.00 8.51
CA THR A 368 9.46 -24.74 9.02
C THR A 368 10.79 -24.14 8.59
N ASP A 369 10.89 -23.67 7.36
CA ASP A 369 12.12 -23.06 6.83
C ASP A 369 12.34 -21.68 7.48
N LEU A 370 11.28 -20.89 7.63
CA LEU A 370 11.32 -19.62 8.36
C LEU A 370 11.73 -19.81 9.81
N LYS A 371 11.18 -20.83 10.49
CA LYS A 371 11.60 -21.22 11.85
C LYS A 371 13.08 -21.53 11.90
N ALA A 372 13.59 -22.34 10.95
CA ALA A 372 15.01 -22.71 10.89
C ALA A 372 15.90 -21.46 10.72
N ALA A 373 15.51 -20.53 9.83
CA ALA A 373 16.23 -19.28 9.62
C ALA A 373 16.26 -18.40 10.89
N ILE A 374 15.12 -18.28 11.59
CA ILE A 374 15.05 -17.52 12.85
C ILE A 374 15.93 -18.16 13.92
N LYS A 375 15.85 -19.49 14.09
CA LYS A 375 16.65 -20.21 15.09
C LYS A 375 18.15 -20.15 14.82
N LYS A 376 18.57 -20.07 13.59
CA LYS A 376 19.97 -19.87 13.19
C LYS A 376 20.52 -18.54 13.75
N ARG A 377 19.72 -17.49 13.77
CA ARG A 377 20.11 -16.14 14.24
C ARG A 377 19.83 -15.94 15.73
N PHE A 378 18.74 -16.50 16.25
CA PHE A 378 18.24 -16.35 17.61
C PHE A 378 18.00 -17.74 18.24
N SER A 379 19.09 -18.47 18.59
CA SER A 379 19.04 -19.86 19.04
C SER A 379 18.15 -20.09 20.27
N GLN A 380 18.09 -19.13 21.19
CA GLN A 380 17.32 -19.21 22.44
C GLN A 380 15.86 -18.78 22.30
N LEU A 381 15.48 -18.11 21.18
CA LEU A 381 14.13 -17.62 20.99
C LEU A 381 13.16 -18.81 20.82
N LYS A 382 12.01 -18.75 21.48
CA LYS A 382 10.94 -19.75 21.29
C LYS A 382 10.28 -19.54 19.95
N VAL A 383 10.40 -20.51 19.03
CA VAL A 383 9.80 -20.46 17.70
C VAL A 383 9.00 -21.73 17.46
N THR A 384 7.72 -21.58 17.13
CA THR A 384 6.81 -22.67 16.79
C THR A 384 6.30 -22.47 15.36
N SER A 385 6.33 -23.55 14.54
CA SER A 385 5.86 -23.52 13.14
C SER A 385 4.51 -24.21 13.01
N PHE A 386 3.65 -23.66 12.13
CA PHE A 386 2.33 -24.19 11.81
C PHE A 386 2.20 -24.27 10.28
N ASP A 387 2.24 -25.51 9.76
CA ASP A 387 2.21 -25.79 8.31
C ASP A 387 0.86 -26.32 7.80
N SER A 388 -0.09 -26.62 8.71
CA SER A 388 -1.41 -27.10 8.31
C SER A 388 -2.22 -26.01 7.61
N GLU A 389 -3.27 -26.41 6.90
CA GLU A 389 -4.17 -25.50 6.20
C GLU A 389 -4.79 -24.46 7.16
N ASP A 390 -5.09 -24.86 8.39
CA ASP A 390 -5.55 -23.99 9.50
C ASP A 390 -4.38 -23.45 10.36
N GLY A 391 -3.17 -23.43 9.81
CA GLY A 391 -1.96 -23.05 10.55
C GLY A 391 -1.96 -21.59 11.02
N ILE A 392 -2.58 -20.68 10.28
CA ILE A 392 -2.68 -19.27 10.65
C ILE A 392 -3.57 -19.12 11.88
N GLU A 393 -4.72 -19.78 11.91
CA GLU A 393 -5.69 -19.76 13.00
C GLU A 393 -5.08 -20.34 14.29
N LYS A 394 -4.42 -21.51 14.18
CA LYS A 394 -3.71 -22.13 15.30
C LYS A 394 -2.56 -21.28 15.84
N ALA A 395 -1.84 -20.59 14.96
CA ALA A 395 -0.79 -19.66 15.36
C ALA A 395 -1.37 -18.47 16.13
N MET A 396 -2.52 -17.95 15.72
CA MET A 396 -3.22 -16.86 16.43
C MET A 396 -3.71 -17.31 17.80
N GLU A 397 -4.31 -18.51 17.92
CA GLU A 397 -4.72 -19.08 19.21
C GLU A 397 -3.53 -19.23 20.16
N ALA A 398 -2.41 -19.80 19.67
CA ALA A 398 -1.20 -19.97 20.44
C ALA A 398 -0.58 -18.60 20.85
N ALA A 399 -0.60 -17.60 19.97
CA ALA A 399 -0.06 -16.26 20.26
C ALA A 399 -0.89 -15.54 21.33
N VAL A 400 -2.21 -15.55 21.19
CA VAL A 400 -3.13 -14.89 22.14
C VAL A 400 -3.07 -15.52 23.53
N SER A 401 -2.86 -16.84 23.63
CA SER A 401 -2.73 -17.57 24.91
C SER A 401 -1.51 -17.12 25.74
N GLN A 402 -0.55 -16.42 25.13
CA GLN A 402 0.65 -15.92 25.84
C GLN A 402 0.38 -14.62 26.64
N ASN A 403 -0.77 -13.98 26.49
CA ASN A 403 -1.15 -12.71 27.14
C ASN A 403 -0.18 -11.53 26.91
N ASN A 404 0.68 -11.62 25.89
CA ASN A 404 1.53 -10.53 25.41
C ASN A 404 0.92 -9.91 24.15
N PRO A 405 1.18 -8.63 23.85
CA PRO A 405 0.74 -8.05 22.59
C PRO A 405 1.18 -8.90 21.40
N VAL A 406 0.29 -9.08 20.43
CA VAL A 406 0.51 -9.91 19.24
C VAL A 406 0.71 -9.01 18.04
N VAL A 407 1.79 -9.21 17.28
CA VAL A 407 2.08 -8.52 16.02
C VAL A 407 2.05 -9.53 14.88
N VAL A 408 1.14 -9.33 13.94
CA VAL A 408 1.01 -10.14 12.72
C VAL A 408 1.68 -9.39 11.58
N CYS A 409 2.69 -9.99 10.93
CA CYS A 409 3.50 -9.30 9.91
C CYS A 409 4.23 -10.25 8.95
N GLY A 410 5.03 -9.66 8.04
CA GLY A 410 5.90 -10.34 7.08
C GLY A 410 5.28 -10.48 5.69
N THR A 411 3.97 -10.42 5.55
CA THR A 411 3.27 -10.33 4.27
C THR A 411 1.82 -9.89 4.46
N LEU A 412 1.27 -9.22 3.46
CA LEU A 412 -0.16 -8.85 3.43
C LEU A 412 -1.09 -10.06 3.33
N THR A 413 -0.62 -11.15 2.71
CA THR A 413 -1.47 -12.30 2.34
C THR A 413 -2.03 -13.09 3.53
N ILE A 414 -1.45 -12.96 4.73
CA ILE A 414 -1.97 -13.63 5.94
C ILE A 414 -3.02 -12.78 6.67
N LEU A 415 -3.05 -11.46 6.43
CA LEU A 415 -3.85 -10.52 7.24
C LEU A 415 -5.35 -10.74 7.08
N ALA A 416 -5.82 -11.09 5.88
CA ALA A 416 -7.24 -11.37 5.63
C ALA A 416 -7.75 -12.54 6.49
N ARG A 417 -7.03 -13.66 6.50
CA ARG A 417 -7.38 -14.83 7.33
C ARG A 417 -7.31 -14.54 8.83
N VAL A 418 -6.31 -13.77 9.26
CA VAL A 418 -6.23 -13.35 10.66
C VAL A 418 -7.43 -12.47 11.04
N LYS A 419 -7.83 -11.54 10.19
CA LYS A 419 -8.98 -10.67 10.44
C LYS A 419 -10.29 -11.45 10.49
N GLU A 420 -10.43 -12.46 9.65
CA GLU A 420 -11.58 -13.38 9.69
C GLU A 420 -11.59 -14.22 10.98
N TRP A 421 -10.45 -14.78 11.37
CA TRP A 421 -10.32 -15.44 12.67
C TRP A 421 -10.69 -14.52 13.83
N MET A 422 -10.27 -13.24 13.80
CA MET A 422 -10.62 -12.26 14.82
C MET A 422 -12.12 -12.00 14.89
N LYS A 423 -12.82 -11.92 13.75
CA LYS A 423 -14.28 -11.79 13.70
C LYS A 423 -14.97 -12.98 14.38
N CYS A 424 -14.57 -14.20 14.03
CA CYS A 424 -15.14 -15.42 14.61
C CYS A 424 -14.89 -15.55 16.11
N ASN A 425 -13.88 -14.88 16.66
CA ASN A 425 -13.49 -14.93 18.07
C ASN A 425 -13.84 -13.63 18.84
N ASN A 426 -14.71 -12.76 18.29
CA ASN A 426 -15.15 -11.48 18.91
C ASN A 426 -13.98 -10.57 19.34
N ARG A 427 -12.96 -10.41 18.47
CA ARG A 427 -11.74 -9.64 18.74
C ARG A 427 -11.58 -8.43 17.80
N LEU A 428 -12.61 -8.07 17.05
CA LEU A 428 -12.65 -6.87 16.20
C LEU A 428 -13.32 -5.70 16.91
#